data_8f9f42d260ec980e8e85b3d5d8f52a10
#
_entry.id   8f9f42d260ec980e8e85b3d5d8f52a10
#
_cell.length_a   1.000
_cell.length_b   1.000
_cell.length_c   1.000
_cell.angle_alpha   90.00
_cell.angle_beta   90.00
_cell.angle_gamma   90.00
#
_symmetry.space_group_name_H-M   'P 1'
#
loop_
_entity.id
_entity.type
_entity.pdbx_description
1 polymer ?
#
loop_
_entity_poly.entity_id
_entity_poly.type
_entity_poly.pdbx_seq_one_letter_code
_entity_poly.pdbx_strand_id
1 'polypeptide(L)'
;PLKVNQRRQVIEAYLEEATKHNYGLEAGSKPELYAAIALEQSPESLLICNGFKDNSFIDLAFVGTQAGKNVVIVIEKLSELPRVIERAQQTGVRPMVGMRVRLYTRGSGRWEKSGGEQSKFGLTTTELLHAIKQLREADMLDMLRVLHFHIGSQITQIKRVKAGVKEAARVYAKIRKMGIDVDHLNVGGGAGVDYDGSKTSFESSVNYTLQEFANDVIYTIKSVCEEENVPEPNVITESGRVLVAYHAMLITNIIDEIETVQGGEGRMADASGRSEEH
;
A
#
# COMPACT_ATOMS: atom_id res chain seq x y z
N PRO A 1 -2.77 8.09 -4.29
CA PRO A 1 -2.33 8.74 -3.05
C PRO A 1 -1.95 10.21 -3.28
N LEU A 2 -2.56 11.14 -2.53
CA LEU A 2 -2.28 12.57 -2.66
C LEU A 2 -0.85 12.94 -2.24
N LYS A 3 -0.30 12.24 -1.24
CA LYS A 3 1.04 12.49 -0.69
C LYS A 3 2.19 12.45 -1.70
N VAL A 4 2.03 11.76 -2.83
CA VAL A 4 3.13 11.57 -3.79
C VAL A 4 3.40 12.80 -4.64
N ASN A 5 2.36 13.60 -4.95
CA ASN A 5 2.47 14.92 -5.56
C ASN A 5 1.18 15.71 -5.31
N GLN A 6 1.24 16.69 -4.43
CA GLN A 6 0.08 17.48 -3.98
C GLN A 6 -0.13 18.77 -4.82
N ARG A 7 0.59 18.93 -5.93
CA ARG A 7 0.35 20.07 -6.82
C ARG A 7 -1.01 19.94 -7.50
N ARG A 8 -1.80 21.01 -7.43
CA ARG A 8 -3.15 21.05 -7.96
C ARG A 8 -3.22 20.60 -9.42
N GLN A 9 -2.32 21.11 -10.27
CA GLN A 9 -2.29 20.77 -11.70
C GLN A 9 -2.06 19.27 -11.96
N VAL A 10 -1.23 18.61 -11.13
CA VAL A 10 -0.98 17.18 -11.25
C VAL A 10 -2.22 16.39 -10.86
N ILE A 11 -2.90 16.80 -9.78
CA ILE A 11 -4.08 16.10 -9.30
C ILE A 11 -5.26 16.31 -10.27
N GLU A 12 -5.44 17.52 -10.80
CA GLU A 12 -6.48 17.83 -11.81
C GLU A 12 -6.27 16.99 -13.07
N ALA A 13 -5.04 16.92 -13.60
CA ALA A 13 -4.73 16.08 -14.77
C ALA A 13 -4.98 14.58 -14.49
N TYR A 14 -4.66 14.12 -13.26
CA TYR A 14 -4.98 12.75 -12.84
C TYR A 14 -6.49 12.51 -12.81
N LEU A 15 -7.27 13.42 -12.22
CA LEU A 15 -8.72 13.28 -12.11
C LEU A 15 -9.43 13.36 -13.46
N GLU A 16 -8.93 14.17 -14.41
CA GLU A 16 -9.44 14.23 -15.77
C GLU A 16 -9.39 12.86 -16.47
N GLU A 17 -8.27 12.15 -16.34
CA GLU A 17 -8.16 10.78 -16.86
C GLU A 17 -8.89 9.76 -15.97
N ALA A 18 -8.91 9.97 -14.67
CA ALA A 18 -9.49 9.07 -13.68
C ALA A 18 -11.01 8.89 -13.86
N THR A 19 -11.73 9.91 -14.32
CA THR A 19 -13.19 9.83 -14.55
C THR A 19 -13.56 8.76 -15.56
N LYS A 20 -12.69 8.45 -16.51
CA LYS A 20 -12.91 7.41 -17.53
C LYS A 20 -12.86 5.99 -16.93
N HIS A 21 -12.25 5.83 -15.76
CA HIS A 21 -11.94 4.55 -15.14
C HIS A 21 -12.41 4.44 -13.70
N ASN A 22 -13.16 5.42 -13.19
CA ASN A 22 -13.60 5.51 -11.79
C ASN A 22 -12.45 5.44 -10.78
N TYR A 23 -11.27 6.00 -11.11
CA TYR A 23 -10.17 6.08 -10.18
C TYR A 23 -10.50 7.02 -9.03
N GLY A 24 -10.13 6.62 -7.82
CA GLY A 24 -10.35 7.40 -6.62
C GLY A 24 -9.07 8.08 -6.12
N LEU A 25 -9.20 8.67 -4.94
CA LEU A 25 -8.11 9.32 -4.22
C LEU A 25 -7.83 8.59 -2.90
N GLU A 26 -6.58 8.67 -2.45
CA GLU A 26 -6.17 8.24 -1.11
C GLU A 26 -5.62 9.42 -0.34
N ALA A 27 -6.08 9.57 0.91
CA ALA A 27 -5.67 10.59 1.85
C ALA A 27 -5.15 9.94 3.13
N GLY A 28 -3.91 10.24 3.50
CA GLY A 28 -3.25 9.75 4.72
C GLY A 28 -3.16 10.79 5.84
N SER A 29 -3.69 12.00 5.61
CA SER A 29 -3.69 13.10 6.58
C SER A 29 -4.94 13.98 6.44
N LYS A 30 -5.24 14.77 7.48
CA LYS A 30 -6.39 15.71 7.46
C LYS A 30 -6.31 16.71 6.30
N PRO A 31 -5.19 17.39 6.04
CA PRO A 31 -5.08 18.30 4.89
C PRO A 31 -5.36 17.61 3.55
N GLU A 32 -4.86 16.39 3.37
CA GLU A 32 -5.13 15.59 2.17
C GLU A 32 -6.62 15.23 2.06
N LEU A 33 -7.26 14.87 3.16
CA LEU A 33 -8.68 14.55 3.17
C LEU A 33 -9.54 15.78 2.86
N TYR A 34 -9.21 16.96 3.39
CA TYR A 34 -9.86 18.21 3.02
C TYR A 34 -9.76 18.47 1.52
N ALA A 35 -8.56 18.35 0.95
CA ALA A 35 -8.35 18.52 -0.48
C ALA A 35 -9.16 17.50 -1.30
N ALA A 36 -9.14 16.23 -0.89
CA ALA A 36 -9.86 15.17 -1.59
C ALA A 36 -11.38 15.35 -1.58
N ILE A 37 -11.95 15.81 -0.46
CA ILE A 37 -13.41 16.10 -0.37
C ILE A 37 -13.79 17.26 -1.28
N ALA A 38 -12.94 18.29 -1.35
CA ALA A 38 -13.19 19.49 -2.17
C ALA A 38 -13.03 19.25 -3.69
N LEU A 39 -12.33 18.21 -4.08
CA LEU A 39 -12.12 17.87 -5.50
C LEU A 39 -13.31 17.11 -6.07
N GLU A 40 -13.61 17.40 -7.33
CA GLU A 40 -14.62 16.65 -8.09
C GLU A 40 -14.08 15.27 -8.42
N GLN A 41 -14.89 14.25 -8.11
CA GLN A 41 -14.58 12.84 -8.38
C GLN A 41 -15.83 12.19 -8.95
N SER A 42 -15.67 11.12 -9.72
CA SER A 42 -16.80 10.28 -10.12
C SER A 42 -17.56 9.80 -8.87
N PRO A 43 -18.90 9.78 -8.89
CA PRO A 43 -19.70 9.26 -7.77
C PRO A 43 -19.36 7.82 -7.38
N GLU A 44 -18.81 7.03 -8.30
CA GLU A 44 -18.43 5.64 -8.07
C GLU A 44 -16.99 5.49 -7.54
N SER A 45 -16.19 6.55 -7.61
CA SER A 45 -14.80 6.55 -7.15
C SER A 45 -14.69 6.43 -5.64
N LEU A 46 -13.74 5.65 -5.16
CA LEU A 46 -13.47 5.50 -3.73
C LEU A 46 -12.58 6.64 -3.22
N LEU A 47 -12.86 7.12 -2.00
CA LEU A 47 -11.97 7.97 -1.23
C LEU A 47 -11.43 7.19 -0.04
N ILE A 48 -10.19 6.73 -0.16
CA ILE A 48 -9.53 5.88 0.83
C ILE A 48 -8.88 6.75 1.90
N CYS A 49 -9.24 6.54 3.17
CA CYS A 49 -8.71 7.24 4.34
C CYS A 49 -7.74 6.33 5.09
N ASN A 50 -6.45 6.47 4.80
CA ASN A 50 -5.35 5.76 5.48
C ASN A 50 -4.75 6.59 6.63
N GLY A 51 -3.68 6.08 7.24
CA GLY A 51 -2.94 6.75 8.31
C GLY A 51 -3.67 6.69 9.67
N PHE A 52 -3.01 7.23 10.68
CA PHE A 52 -3.58 7.30 12.02
C PHE A 52 -4.63 8.39 12.12
N LYS A 53 -5.76 8.05 12.72
CA LYS A 53 -6.94 8.90 12.76
C LYS A 53 -7.23 9.36 14.19
N ASP A 54 -7.26 10.67 14.36
CA ASP A 54 -7.88 11.28 15.52
C ASP A 54 -9.39 11.55 15.28
N ASN A 55 -10.07 12.05 16.27
CA ASN A 55 -11.51 12.33 16.17
C ASN A 55 -11.83 13.29 15.02
N SER A 56 -11.03 14.34 14.83
CA SER A 56 -11.26 15.33 13.76
C SER A 56 -11.07 14.72 12.36
N PHE A 57 -10.16 13.76 12.19
CA PHE A 57 -10.01 13.03 10.93
C PHE A 57 -11.25 12.18 10.66
N ILE A 58 -11.72 11.45 11.68
CA ILE A 58 -12.92 10.61 11.56
C ILE A 58 -14.13 11.49 11.27
N ASP A 59 -14.34 12.58 11.98
CA ASP A 59 -15.43 13.53 11.72
C ASP A 59 -15.41 14.04 10.28
N LEU A 60 -14.24 14.41 9.79
CA LEU A 60 -14.09 14.87 8.40
C LEU A 60 -14.42 13.76 7.38
N ALA A 61 -14.05 12.52 7.64
CA ALA A 61 -14.41 11.38 6.81
C ALA A 61 -15.94 11.16 6.75
N PHE A 62 -16.63 11.34 7.90
CA PHE A 62 -18.09 11.30 7.94
C PHE A 62 -18.73 12.46 7.16
N VAL A 63 -18.18 13.67 7.26
CA VAL A 63 -18.61 14.81 6.42
C VAL A 63 -18.45 14.49 4.94
N GLY A 64 -17.33 13.87 4.53
CA GLY A 64 -17.13 13.41 3.15
C GLY A 64 -18.22 12.42 2.70
N THR A 65 -18.59 11.47 3.57
CA THR A 65 -19.67 10.52 3.27
C THR A 65 -21.03 11.23 3.15
N GLN A 66 -21.33 12.18 4.04
CA GLN A 66 -22.56 13.00 3.96
C GLN A 66 -22.60 13.88 2.70
N ALA A 67 -21.45 14.30 2.19
CA ALA A 67 -21.31 15.04 0.95
C ALA A 67 -21.41 14.13 -0.32
N GLY A 68 -21.73 12.85 -0.15
CA GLY A 68 -21.93 11.90 -1.25
C GLY A 68 -20.66 11.26 -1.79
N LYS A 69 -19.52 11.34 -1.07
CA LYS A 69 -18.30 10.64 -1.45
C LYS A 69 -18.35 9.19 -0.94
N ASN A 70 -17.81 8.25 -1.72
CA ASN A 70 -17.64 6.86 -1.31
C ASN A 70 -16.40 6.72 -0.42
N VAL A 71 -16.54 7.12 0.85
CA VAL A 71 -15.43 7.12 1.80
C VAL A 71 -15.21 5.73 2.38
N VAL A 72 -13.94 5.29 2.39
CA VAL A 72 -13.47 4.08 3.08
C VAL A 72 -12.55 4.49 4.23
N ILE A 73 -12.96 4.26 5.46
CA ILE A 73 -12.13 4.51 6.64
C ILE A 73 -11.33 3.25 6.93
N VAL A 74 -10.03 3.27 6.65
CA VAL A 74 -9.14 2.11 6.87
C VAL A 74 -8.63 2.12 8.30
N ILE A 75 -9.01 1.12 9.08
CA ILE A 75 -8.59 0.96 10.48
C ILE A 75 -7.15 0.42 10.51
N GLU A 76 -6.24 1.23 11.04
CA GLU A 76 -4.83 0.90 11.19
C GLU A 76 -4.44 0.50 12.63
N LYS A 77 -5.25 0.91 13.60
CA LYS A 77 -5.16 0.55 15.02
C LYS A 77 -6.53 0.15 15.54
N LEU A 78 -6.59 -0.87 16.35
CA LEU A 78 -7.85 -1.33 16.94
C LEU A 78 -8.58 -0.21 17.72
N SER A 79 -7.83 0.72 18.33
CA SER A 79 -8.38 1.86 19.08
C SER A 79 -9.10 2.92 18.22
N GLU A 80 -8.99 2.87 16.88
CA GLU A 80 -9.73 3.76 15.98
C GLU A 80 -11.19 3.32 15.80
N LEU A 81 -11.43 2.01 15.82
CA LEU A 81 -12.73 1.43 15.50
C LEU A 81 -13.86 1.86 16.43
N PRO A 82 -13.71 1.87 17.77
CA PRO A 82 -14.77 2.34 18.68
C PRO A 82 -15.25 3.77 18.36
N ARG A 83 -14.36 4.65 17.94
CA ARG A 83 -14.70 6.02 17.55
C ARG A 83 -15.51 6.09 16.27
N VAL A 84 -15.19 5.22 15.29
CA VAL A 84 -15.97 5.11 14.05
C VAL A 84 -17.37 4.58 14.35
N ILE A 85 -17.48 3.56 15.19
CA ILE A 85 -18.76 2.98 15.62
C ILE A 85 -19.61 4.04 16.35
N GLU A 86 -19.03 4.71 17.34
CA GLU A 86 -19.70 5.79 18.10
C GLU A 86 -20.22 6.88 17.15
N ARG A 87 -19.38 7.31 16.20
CA ARG A 87 -19.77 8.35 15.25
C ARG A 87 -20.87 7.91 14.31
N ALA A 88 -20.84 6.65 13.86
CA ALA A 88 -21.90 6.08 13.04
C ALA A 88 -23.23 6.03 13.81
N GLN A 89 -23.20 5.65 15.08
CA GLN A 89 -24.39 5.64 15.96
C GLN A 89 -24.97 7.05 16.17
N GLN A 90 -24.10 8.04 16.40
CA GLN A 90 -24.51 9.43 16.63
C GLN A 90 -25.11 10.09 15.39
N THR A 91 -24.61 9.79 14.20
CA THR A 91 -24.98 10.47 12.95
C THR A 91 -25.96 9.69 12.09
N GLY A 92 -26.08 8.39 12.29
CA GLY A 92 -26.81 7.48 11.41
C GLY A 92 -26.10 7.25 10.05
N VAL A 93 -24.91 7.82 9.84
CA VAL A 93 -24.13 7.67 8.61
C VAL A 93 -23.25 6.42 8.71
N ARG A 94 -23.20 5.64 7.66
CA ARG A 94 -22.43 4.38 7.58
C ARG A 94 -21.40 4.43 6.46
N PRO A 95 -20.19 4.99 6.68
CA PRO A 95 -19.11 4.91 5.69
C PRO A 95 -18.63 3.46 5.54
N MET A 96 -18.00 3.13 4.43
CA MET A 96 -17.29 1.86 4.32
C MET A 96 -16.11 1.83 5.30
N VAL A 97 -15.87 0.65 5.88
CA VAL A 97 -14.71 0.39 6.74
C VAL A 97 -13.77 -0.58 6.04
N GLY A 98 -12.49 -0.24 6.04
CA GLY A 98 -11.41 -1.13 5.67
C GLY A 98 -10.64 -1.59 6.90
N MET A 99 -10.11 -2.80 6.88
CA MET A 99 -9.19 -3.28 7.92
C MET A 99 -7.81 -3.47 7.32
N ARG A 100 -6.82 -2.72 7.80
CA ARG A 100 -5.43 -2.95 7.41
C ARG A 100 -4.87 -4.11 8.22
N VAL A 101 -4.49 -5.17 7.52
CA VAL A 101 -3.89 -6.36 8.13
C VAL A 101 -2.37 -6.29 8.09
N ARG A 102 -1.75 -6.76 9.15
CA ARG A 102 -0.32 -6.95 9.23
C ARG A 102 0.03 -8.29 8.63
N LEU A 103 0.90 -8.30 7.63
CA LEU A 103 1.40 -9.51 7.00
C LEU A 103 2.71 -9.95 7.65
N TYR A 104 2.96 -11.25 7.66
CA TYR A 104 4.24 -11.84 8.07
C TYR A 104 5.29 -11.72 6.96
N THR A 105 4.85 -11.69 5.71
CA THR A 105 5.71 -11.45 4.54
C THR A 105 6.37 -10.07 4.65
N ARG A 106 7.72 -10.06 4.54
CA ARG A 106 8.51 -8.83 4.56
C ARG A 106 8.67 -8.28 3.14
N GLY A 107 8.64 -6.96 3.00
CA GLY A 107 9.03 -6.26 1.79
C GLY A 107 10.51 -6.43 1.44
N SER A 108 10.98 -5.74 0.42
CA SER A 108 12.40 -5.67 0.04
C SER A 108 12.82 -4.21 -0.14
N GLY A 109 14.14 -3.97 -0.19
CA GLY A 109 14.71 -2.65 -0.39
C GLY A 109 14.85 -1.83 0.90
N ARG A 110 15.10 -0.54 0.74
CA ARG A 110 15.44 0.41 1.82
C ARG A 110 14.40 0.45 2.97
N TRP A 111 13.17 0.09 2.71
CA TRP A 111 12.05 0.12 3.65
C TRP A 111 11.63 -1.26 4.18
N GLU A 112 12.49 -2.28 4.04
CA GLU A 112 12.22 -3.64 4.51
C GLU A 112 11.82 -3.71 6.00
N LYS A 113 12.42 -2.84 6.83
CA LYS A 113 12.13 -2.76 8.27
C LYS A 113 10.75 -2.19 8.62
N SER A 114 10.02 -1.61 7.65
CA SER A 114 8.69 -1.05 7.88
C SER A 114 7.54 -2.07 7.71
N GLY A 115 7.84 -3.27 7.28
CA GLY A 115 6.89 -4.38 7.10
C GLY A 115 7.12 -5.54 8.07
N GLY A 116 6.28 -6.58 7.95
CA GLY A 116 6.37 -7.79 8.78
C GLY A 116 5.82 -7.62 10.20
N GLU A 117 6.12 -8.58 11.08
CA GLU A 117 5.58 -8.66 12.44
C GLU A 117 5.90 -7.44 13.32
N GLN A 118 7.00 -6.74 13.06
CA GLN A 118 7.40 -5.50 13.75
C GLN A 118 6.83 -4.23 13.09
N SER A 119 5.94 -4.35 12.11
CA SER A 119 5.28 -3.19 11.51
C SER A 119 4.52 -2.39 12.57
N LYS A 120 4.67 -1.07 12.53
CA LYS A 120 3.91 -0.15 13.39
C LYS A 120 2.44 0.01 12.95
N PHE A 121 2.09 -0.52 11.78
CA PHE A 121 0.81 -0.32 11.13
C PHE A 121 0.11 -1.63 10.87
N GLY A 122 -1.22 -1.59 10.96
CA GLY A 122 -2.09 -2.70 10.67
C GLY A 122 -2.36 -3.61 11.87
N LEU A 123 -3.46 -4.30 11.80
CA LEU A 123 -3.99 -5.20 12.81
C LEU A 123 -3.31 -6.57 12.73
N THR A 124 -3.00 -7.14 13.87
CA THR A 124 -2.69 -8.57 14.00
C THR A 124 -3.96 -9.39 13.73
N THR A 125 -3.81 -10.70 13.52
CA THR A 125 -4.98 -11.60 13.36
C THR A 125 -5.93 -11.53 14.56
N THR A 126 -5.40 -11.45 15.78
CA THR A 126 -6.21 -11.32 16.99
C THR A 126 -6.97 -10.00 17.03
N GLU A 127 -6.32 -8.89 16.71
CA GLU A 127 -6.95 -7.57 16.64
C GLU A 127 -8.01 -7.50 15.54
N LEU A 128 -7.76 -8.13 14.38
CA LEU A 128 -8.73 -8.22 13.29
C LEU A 128 -10.01 -8.95 13.74
N LEU A 129 -9.86 -10.08 14.42
CA LEU A 129 -11.01 -10.83 14.96
C LEU A 129 -11.77 -10.04 16.04
N HIS A 130 -11.06 -9.27 16.88
CA HIS A 130 -11.67 -8.37 17.85
C HIS A 130 -12.43 -7.23 17.15
N ALA A 131 -11.87 -6.65 16.09
CA ALA A 131 -12.53 -5.61 15.30
C ALA A 131 -13.83 -6.13 14.65
N ILE A 132 -13.79 -7.32 14.06
CA ILE A 132 -14.96 -7.98 13.49
C ILE A 132 -16.04 -8.22 14.58
N LYS A 133 -15.63 -8.67 15.77
CA LYS A 133 -16.53 -8.86 16.90
C LYS A 133 -17.20 -7.54 17.32
N GLN A 134 -16.44 -6.45 17.45
CA GLN A 134 -16.99 -5.15 17.81
C GLN A 134 -18.02 -4.64 16.78
N LEU A 135 -17.74 -4.77 15.48
CA LEU A 135 -18.68 -4.41 14.42
C LEU A 135 -19.97 -5.26 14.49
N ARG A 136 -19.84 -6.55 14.76
CA ARG A 136 -21.00 -7.45 14.90
C ARG A 136 -21.85 -7.09 16.12
N GLU A 137 -21.24 -6.81 17.27
CA GLU A 137 -21.93 -6.40 18.49
C GLU A 137 -22.63 -5.04 18.34
N ALA A 138 -22.12 -4.18 17.49
CA ALA A 138 -22.71 -2.87 17.16
C ALA A 138 -23.77 -2.94 16.03
N ASP A 139 -24.05 -4.12 15.46
CA ASP A 139 -24.90 -4.29 14.27
C ASP A 139 -24.43 -3.44 13.08
N MET A 140 -23.10 -3.41 12.87
CA MET A 140 -22.42 -2.60 11.83
C MET A 140 -21.45 -3.43 10.97
N LEU A 141 -21.63 -4.75 10.91
CA LEU A 141 -20.73 -5.62 10.15
C LEU A 141 -20.79 -5.36 8.64
N ASP A 142 -21.91 -4.85 8.15
CA ASP A 142 -22.15 -4.41 6.77
C ASP A 142 -21.20 -3.28 6.32
N MET A 143 -20.67 -2.50 7.26
CA MET A 143 -19.69 -1.44 6.96
C MET A 143 -18.34 -2.02 6.52
N LEU A 144 -17.98 -3.24 6.96
CA LEU A 144 -16.69 -3.87 6.62
C LEU A 144 -16.71 -4.40 5.19
N ARG A 145 -16.12 -3.63 4.28
CA ARG A 145 -16.11 -3.91 2.84
C ARG A 145 -14.70 -4.11 2.26
N VAL A 146 -13.66 -3.60 2.92
CA VAL A 146 -12.31 -3.57 2.38
C VAL A 146 -11.34 -4.28 3.30
N LEU A 147 -10.56 -5.22 2.76
CA LEU A 147 -9.34 -5.69 3.39
C LEU A 147 -8.15 -4.97 2.75
N HIS A 148 -7.29 -4.37 3.56
CA HIS A 148 -6.13 -3.61 3.10
C HIS A 148 -4.83 -4.17 3.65
N PHE A 149 -3.78 -4.14 2.86
CA PHE A 149 -2.41 -4.36 3.33
C PHE A 149 -1.41 -3.49 2.57
N HIS A 150 -0.22 -3.33 3.13
CA HIS A 150 0.86 -2.60 2.48
C HIS A 150 2.20 -3.23 2.86
N ILE A 151 2.95 -3.72 1.89
CA ILE A 151 4.20 -4.46 2.12
C ILE A 151 5.46 -3.58 2.04
N GLY A 152 5.31 -2.30 1.77
CA GLY A 152 6.42 -1.34 1.72
C GLY A 152 6.39 -0.45 0.50
N SER A 153 7.45 0.33 0.31
CA SER A 153 7.64 1.26 -0.81
C SER A 153 8.85 0.86 -1.62
N GLN A 154 8.86 1.12 -2.93
CA GLN A 154 9.95 0.76 -3.84
C GLN A 154 10.31 -0.73 -3.69
N ILE A 155 9.34 -1.61 -3.92
CA ILE A 155 9.56 -3.05 -3.83
C ILE A 155 10.31 -3.48 -5.09
N THR A 156 11.55 -3.91 -4.92
CA THR A 156 12.46 -4.19 -6.04
C THR A 156 12.29 -5.57 -6.66
N GLN A 157 11.62 -6.49 -5.93
CA GLN A 157 11.49 -7.90 -6.33
C GLN A 157 10.03 -8.32 -6.44
N ILE A 158 9.62 -8.75 -7.63
CA ILE A 158 8.25 -9.23 -7.88
C ILE A 158 7.85 -10.42 -6.98
N LYS A 159 8.79 -11.28 -6.60
CA LYS A 159 8.53 -12.41 -5.69
C LYS A 159 7.99 -11.97 -4.33
N ARG A 160 8.41 -10.79 -3.84
CA ARG A 160 7.93 -10.23 -2.57
C ARG A 160 6.49 -9.73 -2.70
N VAL A 161 6.15 -9.12 -3.84
CA VAL A 161 4.78 -8.71 -4.15
C VAL A 161 3.87 -9.95 -4.15
N LYS A 162 4.23 -10.99 -4.90
CA LYS A 162 3.46 -12.25 -4.98
C LYS A 162 3.23 -12.88 -3.61
N ALA A 163 4.26 -12.96 -2.78
CA ALA A 163 4.18 -13.55 -1.45
C ALA A 163 3.20 -12.76 -0.55
N GLY A 164 3.28 -11.42 -0.53
CA GLY A 164 2.37 -10.57 0.24
C GLY A 164 0.93 -10.65 -0.26
N VAL A 165 0.72 -10.60 -1.56
CA VAL A 165 -0.60 -10.75 -2.17
C VAL A 165 -1.21 -12.11 -1.85
N LYS A 166 -0.43 -13.20 -1.93
CA LYS A 166 -0.90 -14.55 -1.59
C LYS A 166 -1.33 -14.66 -0.13
N GLU A 167 -0.55 -14.10 0.79
CA GLU A 167 -0.88 -14.07 2.21
C GLU A 167 -2.19 -13.31 2.46
N ALA A 168 -2.31 -12.10 1.89
CA ALA A 168 -3.50 -11.28 2.05
C ALA A 168 -4.75 -11.91 1.42
N ALA A 169 -4.63 -12.52 0.24
CA ALA A 169 -5.73 -13.23 -0.41
C ALA A 169 -6.24 -14.41 0.44
N ARG A 170 -5.35 -15.11 1.15
CA ARG A 170 -5.75 -16.16 2.11
C ARG A 170 -6.49 -15.60 3.33
N VAL A 171 -6.08 -14.44 3.84
CA VAL A 171 -6.82 -13.74 4.91
C VAL A 171 -8.19 -13.31 4.40
N TYR A 172 -8.28 -12.74 3.21
CA TYR A 172 -9.53 -12.40 2.54
C TYR A 172 -10.47 -13.63 2.45
N ALA A 173 -9.97 -14.74 1.92
CA ALA A 173 -10.75 -15.96 1.77
C ALA A 173 -11.30 -16.48 3.12
N LYS A 174 -10.49 -16.41 4.20
CA LYS A 174 -10.95 -16.79 5.54
C LYS A 174 -12.08 -15.90 6.05
N ILE A 175 -11.98 -14.57 5.82
CA ILE A 175 -13.01 -13.62 6.21
C ILE A 175 -14.31 -13.89 5.42
N ARG A 176 -14.22 -14.14 4.11
CA ARG A 176 -15.37 -14.52 3.28
C ARG A 176 -16.05 -15.80 3.80
N LYS A 177 -15.27 -16.81 4.17
CA LYS A 177 -15.79 -18.07 4.78
C LYS A 177 -16.46 -17.89 6.14
N MET A 178 -16.16 -16.78 6.85
CA MET A 178 -16.88 -16.41 8.08
C MET A 178 -18.24 -15.75 7.79
N GLY A 179 -18.66 -15.67 6.53
CA GLY A 179 -19.91 -15.04 6.11
C GLY A 179 -19.87 -13.51 6.12
N ILE A 180 -18.67 -12.90 6.07
CA ILE A 180 -18.51 -11.44 6.06
C ILE A 180 -18.38 -10.97 4.62
N ASP A 181 -19.15 -9.96 4.24
CA ASP A 181 -19.24 -9.48 2.86
C ASP A 181 -18.17 -8.46 2.50
N VAL A 182 -16.90 -8.83 2.74
CA VAL A 182 -15.76 -8.06 2.22
C VAL A 182 -15.65 -8.32 0.72
N ASP A 183 -15.76 -7.29 -0.09
CA ASP A 183 -15.78 -7.38 -1.56
C ASP A 183 -14.64 -6.63 -2.25
N HIS A 184 -13.74 -6.01 -1.47
CA HIS A 184 -12.57 -5.33 -1.97
C HIS A 184 -11.30 -5.83 -1.28
N LEU A 185 -10.24 -6.04 -2.08
CA LEU A 185 -8.89 -6.28 -1.58
C LEU A 185 -7.97 -5.15 -2.05
N ASN A 186 -7.58 -4.28 -1.12
CA ASN A 186 -6.65 -3.20 -1.37
C ASN A 186 -5.22 -3.70 -1.11
N VAL A 187 -4.47 -3.87 -2.18
CA VAL A 187 -3.09 -4.37 -2.14
C VAL A 187 -2.06 -3.28 -1.79
N GLY A 188 -2.54 -2.09 -1.45
CA GLY A 188 -1.70 -0.94 -1.14
C GLY A 188 -0.91 -0.44 -2.34
N GLY A 189 0.17 0.26 -2.04
CA GLY A 189 1.13 0.68 -3.04
C GLY A 189 2.37 -0.21 -3.04
N GLY A 190 3.49 0.40 -3.41
CA GLY A 190 4.80 -0.25 -3.32
C GLY A 190 5.37 -0.70 -4.66
N ALA A 191 4.59 -0.69 -5.74
CA ALA A 191 5.16 -0.86 -7.08
C ALA A 191 6.34 0.11 -7.25
N GLY A 192 7.50 -0.43 -7.57
CA GLY A 192 8.74 0.31 -7.67
C GLY A 192 8.96 0.93 -9.04
N VAL A 193 9.94 1.80 -9.11
CA VAL A 193 10.39 2.48 -10.32
C VAL A 193 11.84 2.14 -10.58
N ASP A 194 12.17 1.88 -11.82
CA ASP A 194 13.54 1.67 -12.30
C ASP A 194 14.20 3.02 -12.56
N TYR A 195 14.81 3.61 -11.52
CA TYR A 195 15.42 4.94 -11.61
C TYR A 195 16.76 4.94 -12.33
N ASP A 196 17.52 3.84 -12.24
CA ASP A 196 18.86 3.72 -12.82
C ASP A 196 18.89 2.97 -14.16
N GLY A 197 17.75 2.44 -14.60
CA GLY A 197 17.62 1.73 -15.86
C GLY A 197 18.22 0.32 -15.86
N SER A 198 18.72 -0.19 -14.72
CA SER A 198 19.42 -1.48 -14.66
C SER A 198 18.51 -2.70 -14.75
N LYS A 199 17.19 -2.54 -14.49
CA LYS A 199 16.20 -3.62 -14.44
C LYS A 199 16.61 -4.76 -13.51
N THR A 200 17.18 -4.42 -12.37
CA THR A 200 17.66 -5.35 -11.35
C THR A 200 16.84 -5.25 -10.06
N SER A 201 17.16 -6.08 -9.08
CA SER A 201 16.59 -5.99 -7.74
C SER A 201 17.31 -5.00 -6.82
N PHE A 202 18.17 -4.12 -7.36
CA PHE A 202 18.85 -3.09 -6.60
C PHE A 202 17.86 -2.04 -6.09
N GLU A 203 18.22 -1.29 -5.04
CA GLU A 203 17.28 -0.40 -4.35
C GLU A 203 16.76 0.76 -5.20
N SER A 204 17.48 1.17 -6.25
CA SER A 204 17.07 2.19 -7.22
C SER A 204 16.45 1.61 -8.50
N SER A 205 16.17 0.32 -8.53
CA SER A 205 15.63 -0.37 -9.69
C SER A 205 14.50 -1.35 -9.31
N VAL A 206 13.94 -2.02 -10.29
CA VAL A 206 12.99 -3.12 -10.13
C VAL A 206 13.24 -4.19 -11.19
N ASN A 207 13.02 -5.46 -10.85
CA ASN A 207 13.20 -6.59 -11.76
C ASN A 207 11.89 -7.02 -12.45
N TYR A 208 10.93 -6.12 -12.62
CA TYR A 208 9.64 -6.38 -13.23
C TYR A 208 9.08 -5.14 -13.93
N THR A 209 8.15 -5.36 -14.83
CA THR A 209 7.35 -4.32 -15.48
C THR A 209 6.03 -4.09 -14.75
N LEU A 210 5.35 -2.98 -15.02
CA LEU A 210 4.00 -2.74 -14.47
C LEU A 210 2.99 -3.80 -14.93
N GLN A 211 3.14 -4.29 -16.16
CA GLN A 211 2.27 -5.36 -16.67
C GLN A 211 2.48 -6.67 -15.90
N GLU A 212 3.74 -7.04 -15.63
CA GLU A 212 4.04 -8.22 -14.80
C GLU A 212 3.51 -8.04 -13.37
N PHE A 213 3.67 -6.85 -12.78
CA PHE A 213 3.09 -6.54 -11.49
C PHE A 213 1.56 -6.76 -11.49
N ALA A 214 0.86 -6.20 -12.45
CA ALA A 214 -0.60 -6.33 -12.55
C ALA A 214 -1.01 -7.80 -12.75
N ASN A 215 -0.37 -8.49 -13.68
CA ASN A 215 -0.64 -9.91 -13.97
C ASN A 215 -0.43 -10.78 -12.73
N ASP A 216 0.69 -10.58 -12.02
CA ASP A 216 1.03 -11.38 -10.85
C ASP A 216 0.09 -11.12 -9.66
N VAL A 217 -0.34 -9.87 -9.47
CA VAL A 217 -1.34 -9.53 -8.44
C VAL A 217 -2.67 -10.22 -8.73
N ILE A 218 -3.21 -10.02 -9.93
CA ILE A 218 -4.52 -10.56 -10.31
C ILE A 218 -4.51 -12.08 -10.33
N TYR A 219 -3.51 -12.70 -10.98
CA TYR A 219 -3.39 -14.16 -11.05
C TYR A 219 -3.29 -14.79 -9.65
N THR A 220 -2.50 -14.19 -8.76
CA THR A 220 -2.32 -14.71 -7.40
C THR A 220 -3.63 -14.65 -6.59
N ILE A 221 -4.37 -13.54 -6.69
CA ILE A 221 -5.67 -13.39 -6.01
C ILE A 221 -6.66 -14.42 -6.56
N LYS A 222 -6.79 -14.50 -7.87
CA LYS A 222 -7.68 -15.44 -8.55
C LYS A 222 -7.40 -16.87 -8.14
N SER A 223 -6.13 -17.32 -8.22
CA SER A 223 -5.72 -18.68 -7.85
C SER A 223 -6.09 -19.02 -6.40
N VAL A 224 -5.90 -18.09 -5.45
CA VAL A 224 -6.29 -18.33 -4.05
C VAL A 224 -7.81 -18.37 -3.90
N CYS A 225 -8.56 -17.50 -4.59
CA CYS A 225 -10.03 -17.52 -4.51
C CYS A 225 -10.62 -18.82 -5.09
N GLU A 226 -10.05 -19.33 -6.19
CA GLU A 226 -10.41 -20.61 -6.77
C GLU A 226 -10.08 -21.77 -5.81
N GLU A 227 -8.85 -21.82 -5.26
CA GLU A 227 -8.43 -22.84 -4.27
C GLU A 227 -9.35 -22.87 -3.05
N GLU A 228 -9.78 -21.71 -2.58
CA GLU A 228 -10.58 -21.55 -1.35
C GLU A 228 -12.08 -21.54 -1.61
N ASN A 229 -12.52 -21.60 -2.87
CA ASN A 229 -13.91 -21.53 -3.31
C ASN A 229 -14.66 -20.32 -2.72
N VAL A 230 -14.09 -19.14 -2.91
CA VAL A 230 -14.69 -17.84 -2.53
C VAL A 230 -14.75 -16.91 -3.75
N PRO A 231 -15.69 -15.94 -3.79
CA PRO A 231 -15.75 -14.98 -4.89
C PRO A 231 -14.49 -14.12 -4.95
N GLU A 232 -14.09 -13.72 -6.16
CA GLU A 232 -12.99 -12.80 -6.39
C GLU A 232 -13.36 -11.39 -5.88
N PRO A 233 -12.44 -10.66 -5.24
CA PRO A 233 -12.67 -9.28 -4.82
C PRO A 233 -12.46 -8.29 -5.97
N ASN A 234 -13.01 -7.09 -5.82
CA ASN A 234 -12.53 -5.92 -6.53
C ASN A 234 -11.13 -5.57 -6.00
N VAL A 235 -10.17 -5.37 -6.90
CA VAL A 235 -8.78 -5.09 -6.51
C VAL A 235 -8.52 -3.60 -6.55
N ILE A 236 -7.98 -3.06 -5.44
CA ILE A 236 -7.56 -1.66 -5.32
C ILE A 236 -6.04 -1.62 -5.22
N THR A 237 -5.41 -0.68 -5.94
CA THR A 237 -3.98 -0.37 -5.79
C THR A 237 -3.78 1.11 -5.42
N GLU A 238 -2.77 1.39 -4.58
CA GLU A 238 -2.40 2.75 -4.16
C GLU A 238 -0.99 3.10 -4.66
N SER A 239 -0.65 2.67 -5.85
CA SER A 239 0.70 2.77 -6.45
C SER A 239 1.00 4.18 -6.96
N GLY A 240 1.13 5.15 -6.05
CA GLY A 240 1.36 6.56 -6.42
C GLY A 240 2.74 6.85 -7.01
N ARG A 241 3.81 6.18 -6.52
CA ARG A 241 5.18 6.41 -7.01
C ARG A 241 5.29 6.24 -8.53
N VAL A 242 4.78 5.15 -9.07
CA VAL A 242 4.86 4.85 -10.50
C VAL A 242 4.07 5.83 -11.39
N LEU A 243 3.08 6.53 -10.83
CA LEU A 243 2.32 7.54 -11.57
C LEU A 243 3.06 8.87 -11.71
N VAL A 244 3.91 9.23 -10.73
CA VAL A 244 4.50 10.58 -10.66
C VAL A 244 6.03 10.60 -10.66
N ALA A 245 6.70 9.46 -10.66
CA ALA A 245 8.16 9.39 -10.53
C ALA A 245 8.90 10.10 -11.67
N TYR A 246 8.34 10.09 -12.87
CA TYR A 246 8.97 10.66 -14.07
C TYR A 246 8.60 12.14 -14.34
N HIS A 247 7.99 12.83 -13.38
CA HIS A 247 7.63 14.24 -13.52
C HIS A 247 8.84 15.20 -13.53
N ALA A 248 10.02 14.74 -13.11
CA ALA A 248 11.26 15.49 -13.10
C ALA A 248 12.44 14.56 -13.39
N MET A 249 13.47 15.10 -14.02
CA MET A 249 14.75 14.43 -14.25
C MET A 249 15.91 15.37 -13.89
N LEU A 250 17.02 14.80 -13.42
CA LEU A 250 18.27 15.49 -13.23
C LEU A 250 19.19 15.20 -14.42
N ILE A 251 19.65 16.25 -15.09
CA ILE A 251 20.65 16.14 -16.15
C ILE A 251 21.95 16.70 -15.60
N THR A 252 23.01 15.90 -15.64
CA THR A 252 24.33 16.27 -15.14
C THR A 252 25.42 15.67 -16.02
N ASN A 253 26.62 16.25 -15.98
CA ASN A 253 27.80 15.70 -16.61
C ASN A 253 28.58 14.88 -15.57
N ILE A 254 29.28 13.84 -16.04
CA ILE A 254 30.33 13.19 -15.26
C ILE A 254 31.52 14.14 -15.26
N ILE A 255 31.95 14.59 -14.07
CA ILE A 255 33.06 15.53 -13.91
C ILE A 255 34.36 14.77 -13.73
N ASP A 256 34.31 13.66 -12.97
CA ASP A 256 35.52 12.86 -12.66
C ASP A 256 35.07 11.46 -12.18
N GLU A 257 36.01 10.52 -12.19
CA GLU A 257 35.83 9.17 -11.63
C GLU A 257 36.96 8.86 -10.63
N ILE A 258 36.65 8.07 -9.62
CA ILE A 258 37.64 7.62 -8.63
C ILE A 258 38.10 6.22 -9.05
N GLU A 259 39.30 6.13 -9.59
CA GLU A 259 39.94 4.84 -9.85
C GLU A 259 40.56 4.28 -8.57
N THR A 260 40.16 3.07 -8.19
CA THR A 260 40.80 2.33 -7.11
C THR A 260 41.95 1.50 -7.71
N VAL A 261 43.19 1.91 -7.50
CA VAL A 261 44.35 1.10 -7.88
C VAL A 261 44.37 -0.12 -6.96
N GLN A 262 44.01 -1.28 -7.50
CA GLN A 262 44.26 -2.54 -6.81
C GLN A 262 45.76 -2.72 -6.66
N GLY A 263 46.23 -2.93 -5.41
CA GLY A 263 47.65 -3.12 -5.14
C GLY A 263 48.20 -4.26 -5.99
N GLY A 264 49.16 -3.94 -6.83
CA GLY A 264 49.70 -4.85 -7.82
C GLY A 264 50.42 -6.04 -7.18
N GLU A 265 50.81 -6.98 -8.03
CA GLU A 265 51.51 -8.25 -7.75
C GLU A 265 52.73 -8.12 -6.81
N GLY A 266 53.32 -6.94 -6.69
CA GLY A 266 54.44 -6.67 -5.79
C GLY A 266 54.20 -6.89 -4.29
N ARG A 267 52.94 -6.83 -3.84
CA ARG A 267 52.59 -7.14 -2.44
C ARG A 267 52.47 -8.64 -2.14
N MET A 268 52.15 -9.46 -3.16
CA MET A 268 52.15 -10.92 -3.01
C MET A 268 53.56 -11.50 -3.01
N ALA A 269 54.48 -10.95 -3.80
CA ALA A 269 55.86 -11.37 -3.80
C ALA A 269 56.57 -11.09 -2.46
N ASP A 270 56.24 -9.97 -1.82
CA ASP A 270 56.84 -9.59 -0.52
C ASP A 270 56.33 -10.46 0.66
N ALA A 271 55.07 -10.93 0.53
CA ALA A 271 54.52 -11.83 1.57
C ALA A 271 55.03 -13.28 1.44
N SER A 272 55.41 -13.73 0.23
CA SER A 272 55.99 -15.07 0.03
C SER A 272 57.50 -15.15 0.37
N GLY A 273 58.21 -14.01 0.25
CA GLY A 273 59.64 -13.97 0.61
C GLY A 273 59.93 -13.99 2.11
N ARG A 274 58.95 -13.75 2.98
CA ARG A 274 59.11 -13.78 4.45
C ARG A 274 58.83 -15.14 5.08
N SER A 275 58.37 -16.10 4.32
CA SER A 275 58.08 -17.46 4.81
C SER A 275 59.27 -18.45 4.69
N GLU A 276 60.40 -18.03 4.12
CA GLU A 276 61.56 -18.90 3.96
C GLU A 276 62.73 -18.61 4.92
N GLU A 277 62.59 -17.69 5.89
CA GLU A 277 63.62 -17.37 6.87
C GLU A 277 63.20 -17.66 8.32
N HIS A 278 62.50 -18.79 8.54
CA HIS A 278 62.45 -19.31 9.94
C HIS A 278 62.35 -20.85 9.94
#